data_fedf0c8e5cf999b0cdb3da76a63c4132
#
_entry.id   fedf0c8e5cf999b0cdb3da76a63c4132
#
_cell.length_a   1.000
_cell.length_b   1.000
_cell.length_c   1.000
_cell.angle_alpha   90.00
_cell.angle_beta   90.00
_cell.angle_gamma   90.00
#
_symmetry.space_group_name_H-M   'P 1'
#
loop_
_entity.id
_entity.type
_entity.pdbx_description
1 polymer ?
#
loop_
_entity_poly.entity_id
_entity_poly.type
_entity_poly.pdbx_seq_one_letter_code
_entity_poly.pdbx_strand_id
1 'polypeptide(L)'
;MKTNLNAYEGENRSLHMKERIGYGVGDFANNMMYTPVNSFFTYFLTNVAGLGAGVVGTLLLASRLMDGVSDLIVGTFMEKIHSRHGKARPWLLWWCIPFAVSLVLMFSAPDFGTTGKIVYAFLTYNLAVTIVYTAINLPFGSLAALMTKNQTERGYLNISKMIFAFGGGMVVNAATLPLVAFFGNDSAAWQKTFLVYGAAAIVLFLVVFFTTKEAVTETAEENGKVEKVSIRDALLSLLKNKYWIQLLAIFFLNSTVNAFIGVNVYYAQYIMDDTTLVGTLSLFQNIASFVAFAACTMIIRKVGKQRIAVGGVAISFIGYAMVLLNPTSYAILYTAAVVKGIGNAALSGVMYGMLADTVEYNDWHSGIRAEGLVFSANSIGQKVGSGIGSAVLGWVLAAFGFVSSSVSQPASAISGIRVIFLYVPLAVFAAMFVILLFYKLDKEYDGIVKDLEKRG
;
A
#
# COMPACT_ATOMS: atom_id res chain seq x y z
N MET A 1 10.51 43.08 8.80
CA MET A 1 11.64 42.14 8.91
C MET A 1 11.55 41.17 10.11
N LYS A 2 11.18 41.65 11.33
CA LYS A 2 10.99 40.75 12.50
C LYS A 2 9.80 39.78 12.38
N THR A 3 8.71 40.15 11.70
CA THR A 3 7.53 39.30 11.47
C THR A 3 7.81 38.09 10.59
N ASN A 4 8.69 38.24 9.60
CA ASN A 4 9.07 37.15 8.70
C ASN A 4 10.06 36.15 9.35
N LEU A 5 10.92 36.62 10.28
CA LEU A 5 11.82 35.73 11.02
C LEU A 5 11.07 34.85 12.00
N ASN A 6 10.09 35.40 12.74
CA ASN A 6 9.26 34.60 13.67
C ASN A 6 8.36 33.58 12.94
N ALA A 7 7.88 33.91 11.74
CA ALA A 7 7.13 32.97 10.90
C ALA A 7 8.04 31.83 10.40
N TYR A 8 9.26 32.16 9.94
CA TYR A 8 10.24 31.17 9.47
C TYR A 8 10.70 30.22 10.59
N GLU A 9 10.94 30.74 11.80
CA GLU A 9 11.24 29.92 12.98
C GLU A 9 10.07 29.03 13.37
N GLY A 10 8.82 29.51 13.25
CA GLY A 10 7.61 28.73 13.48
C GLY A 10 7.41 27.59 12.49
N GLU A 11 7.76 27.79 11.21
CA GLU A 11 7.65 26.77 10.16
C GLU A 11 8.74 25.71 10.23
N ASN A 12 9.94 26.06 10.72
CA ASN A 12 11.10 25.17 10.83
C ASN A 12 11.26 24.57 12.25
N ARG A 13 10.18 24.53 13.01
CA ARG A 13 10.15 24.11 14.41
C ARG A 13 10.50 22.65 14.62
N SER A 14 11.09 22.33 15.75
CA SER A 14 11.17 20.97 16.28
C SER A 14 9.82 20.51 16.79
N LEU A 15 9.49 19.26 16.53
CA LEU A 15 8.24 18.63 16.96
C LEU A 15 8.41 17.92 18.29
N HIS A 16 7.42 18.03 19.17
CA HIS A 16 7.38 17.26 20.39
C HIS A 16 7.09 15.78 20.11
N MET A 17 7.55 14.88 20.98
CA MET A 17 7.31 13.43 20.87
C MET A 17 5.79 13.12 20.74
N LYS A 18 4.94 13.87 21.45
CA LYS A 18 3.48 13.73 21.37
C LYS A 18 2.95 13.98 19.95
N GLU A 19 3.50 14.94 19.21
CA GLU A 19 3.11 15.25 17.84
C GLU A 19 3.59 14.18 16.86
N ARG A 20 4.82 13.65 17.07
CA ARG A 20 5.38 12.58 16.24
C ARG A 20 4.60 11.27 16.41
N ILE A 21 4.31 10.88 17.65
CA ILE A 21 3.49 9.68 17.94
C ILE A 21 2.06 9.90 17.43
N GLY A 22 1.46 11.06 17.73
CA GLY A 22 0.12 11.38 17.28
C GLY A 22 -0.05 11.32 15.78
N TYR A 23 0.92 11.82 15.02
CA TYR A 23 0.93 11.65 13.57
C TYR A 23 1.00 10.17 13.16
N GLY A 24 1.91 9.39 13.77
CA GLY A 24 2.05 7.96 13.46
C GLY A 24 0.77 7.16 13.67
N VAL A 25 0.05 7.44 14.76
CA VAL A 25 -1.24 6.79 15.11
C VAL A 25 -2.28 6.89 13.98
N GLY A 26 -2.22 7.92 13.15
CA GLY A 26 -3.11 8.04 11.99
C GLY A 26 -2.93 6.93 10.97
N ASP A 27 -1.71 6.42 10.79
CA ASP A 27 -1.48 5.31 9.88
C ASP A 27 -1.93 3.95 10.46
N PHE A 28 -1.92 3.81 11.78
CA PHE A 28 -2.58 2.70 12.45
C PHE A 28 -4.10 2.71 12.18
N ALA A 29 -4.74 3.88 12.29
CA ALA A 29 -6.16 4.04 11.97
C ALA A 29 -6.47 3.71 10.50
N ASN A 30 -5.64 4.18 9.56
CA ASN A 30 -5.76 3.87 8.13
C ASN A 30 -5.69 2.36 7.86
N ASN A 31 -4.85 1.63 8.61
CA ASN A 31 -4.72 0.17 8.47
C ASN A 31 -5.95 -0.59 8.96
N MET A 32 -6.84 0.01 9.76
CA MET A 32 -8.13 -0.61 10.12
C MET A 32 -9.08 -0.78 8.94
N MET A 33 -8.84 -0.07 7.84
CA MET A 33 -9.54 -0.31 6.56
C MET A 33 -8.64 -0.96 5.52
N TYR A 34 -7.42 -0.46 5.34
CA TYR A 34 -6.50 -0.92 4.30
C TYR A 34 -6.14 -2.41 4.43
N THR A 35 -5.80 -2.85 5.64
CA THR A 35 -5.42 -4.24 5.89
C THR A 35 -6.57 -5.23 5.65
N PRO A 36 -7.78 -5.03 6.21
CA PRO A 36 -8.91 -5.93 5.94
C PRO A 36 -9.31 -5.99 4.48
N VAL A 37 -9.26 -4.88 3.77
CA VAL A 37 -9.56 -4.83 2.33
C VAL A 37 -8.64 -5.75 1.54
N ASN A 38 -7.35 -5.71 1.83
CA ASN A 38 -6.38 -6.51 1.09
C ASN A 38 -6.33 -7.98 1.57
N SER A 39 -6.50 -8.23 2.88
CA SER A 39 -6.35 -9.57 3.46
C SER A 39 -7.64 -10.38 3.50
N PHE A 40 -8.78 -9.75 3.77
CA PHE A 40 -10.01 -10.46 4.12
C PHE A 40 -11.20 -10.18 3.20
N PHE A 41 -11.21 -9.08 2.45
CA PHE A 41 -12.42 -8.67 1.72
C PHE A 41 -12.81 -9.65 0.62
N THR A 42 -11.85 -10.18 -0.16
CA THR A 42 -12.11 -11.22 -1.16
C THR A 42 -12.71 -12.46 -0.50
N TYR A 43 -12.14 -12.89 0.63
CA TYR A 43 -12.64 -14.02 1.41
C TYR A 43 -14.07 -13.75 1.95
N PHE A 44 -14.33 -12.57 2.50
CA PHE A 44 -15.65 -12.16 2.96
C PHE A 44 -16.69 -12.24 1.84
N LEU A 45 -16.39 -11.69 0.65
CA LEU A 45 -17.32 -11.70 -0.47
C LEU A 45 -17.59 -13.11 -1.00
N THR A 46 -16.59 -14.00 -1.03
CA THR A 46 -16.76 -15.36 -1.53
C THR A 46 -17.39 -16.28 -0.48
N ASN A 47 -16.91 -16.27 0.76
CA ASN A 47 -17.27 -17.25 1.77
C ASN A 47 -18.46 -16.83 2.63
N VAL A 48 -18.63 -15.52 2.88
CA VAL A 48 -19.70 -15.00 3.74
C VAL A 48 -20.86 -14.46 2.91
N ALA A 49 -20.58 -13.59 1.93
CA ALA A 49 -21.61 -13.04 1.04
C ALA A 49 -22.06 -14.03 -0.06
N GLY A 50 -21.26 -15.09 -0.33
CA GLY A 50 -21.60 -16.14 -1.28
C GLY A 50 -21.46 -15.75 -2.76
N LEU A 51 -20.65 -14.73 -3.08
CA LEU A 51 -20.40 -14.31 -4.44
C LEU A 51 -19.36 -15.22 -5.13
N GLY A 52 -19.56 -15.49 -6.42
CA GLY A 52 -18.59 -16.25 -7.21
C GLY A 52 -17.22 -15.57 -7.26
N ALA A 53 -16.13 -16.32 -7.05
CA ALA A 53 -14.78 -15.77 -6.96
C ALA A 53 -14.36 -14.96 -8.20
N GLY A 54 -14.76 -15.43 -9.40
CA GLY A 54 -14.47 -14.70 -10.66
C GLY A 54 -15.16 -13.33 -10.74
N VAL A 55 -16.41 -13.26 -10.25
CA VAL A 55 -17.17 -11.99 -10.18
C VAL A 55 -16.50 -11.04 -9.20
N VAL A 56 -16.08 -11.54 -8.03
CA VAL A 56 -15.37 -10.75 -7.02
C VAL A 56 -14.06 -10.19 -7.59
N GLY A 57 -13.26 -11.00 -8.29
CA GLY A 57 -12.03 -10.55 -8.93
C GLY A 57 -12.27 -9.42 -9.94
N THR A 58 -13.29 -9.55 -10.79
CA THR A 58 -13.67 -8.52 -11.77
C THR A 58 -14.16 -7.23 -11.10
N LEU A 59 -14.97 -7.36 -10.03
CA LEU A 59 -15.46 -6.23 -9.22
C LEU A 59 -14.29 -5.45 -8.62
N LEU A 60 -13.32 -6.13 -8.04
CA LEU A 60 -12.15 -5.50 -7.43
C LEU A 60 -11.27 -4.81 -8.47
N LEU A 61 -11.08 -5.41 -9.65
CA LEU A 61 -10.36 -4.77 -10.75
C LEU A 61 -11.03 -3.47 -11.18
N ALA A 62 -12.35 -3.52 -11.45
CA ALA A 62 -13.11 -2.34 -11.85
C ALA A 62 -13.01 -1.21 -10.81
N SER A 63 -13.14 -1.55 -9.53
CA SER A 63 -13.04 -0.59 -8.44
C SER A 63 -11.63 0.01 -8.32
N ARG A 64 -10.57 -0.78 -8.46
CA ARG A 64 -9.18 -0.28 -8.42
C ARG A 64 -8.85 0.68 -9.56
N LEU A 65 -9.45 0.50 -10.71
CA LEU A 65 -9.31 1.45 -11.82
C LEU A 65 -9.98 2.79 -11.49
N MET A 66 -11.08 2.78 -10.74
CA MET A 66 -11.76 4.01 -10.29
C MET A 66 -10.95 4.76 -9.21
N ASP A 67 -10.16 4.07 -8.38
CA ASP A 67 -9.32 4.68 -7.34
C ASP A 67 -8.34 5.73 -7.92
N GLY A 68 -7.85 5.50 -9.15
CA GLY A 68 -6.96 6.46 -9.82
C GLY A 68 -7.63 7.80 -10.13
N VAL A 69 -8.92 7.77 -10.46
CA VAL A 69 -9.70 8.98 -10.79
C VAL A 69 -10.06 9.74 -9.51
N SER A 70 -10.41 9.02 -8.43
CA SER A 70 -10.79 9.65 -7.16
C SER A 70 -9.67 10.44 -6.52
N ASP A 71 -8.42 9.97 -6.59
CA ASP A 71 -7.27 10.70 -6.04
C ASP A 71 -7.11 12.09 -6.66
N LEU A 72 -7.32 12.21 -7.99
CA LEU A 72 -7.26 13.49 -8.67
C LEU A 72 -8.38 14.44 -8.22
N ILE A 73 -9.59 13.89 -8.05
CA ILE A 73 -10.75 14.66 -7.61
C ILE A 73 -10.53 15.16 -6.18
N VAL A 74 -10.21 14.27 -5.25
CA VAL A 74 -10.00 14.60 -3.83
C VAL A 74 -8.81 15.56 -3.68
N GLY A 75 -7.70 15.35 -4.41
CA GLY A 75 -6.55 16.24 -4.39
C GLY A 75 -6.93 17.68 -4.79
N THR A 76 -7.72 17.82 -5.88
CA THR A 76 -8.18 19.12 -6.34
C THR A 76 -9.12 19.81 -5.32
N PHE A 77 -10.00 19.03 -4.67
CA PHE A 77 -10.86 19.59 -3.64
C PHE A 77 -10.08 19.99 -2.38
N MET A 78 -9.07 19.21 -1.99
CA MET A 78 -8.23 19.53 -0.83
C MET A 78 -7.51 20.85 -0.99
N GLU A 79 -7.06 21.21 -2.19
CA GLU A 79 -6.40 22.49 -2.47
C GLU A 79 -7.33 23.70 -2.30
N LYS A 80 -8.63 23.53 -2.52
CA LYS A 80 -9.63 24.59 -2.45
C LYS A 80 -10.19 24.83 -1.06
N ILE A 81 -10.07 23.84 -0.17
CA ILE A 81 -10.66 23.91 1.17
C ILE A 81 -9.67 24.52 2.15
N HIS A 82 -10.00 25.67 2.68
CA HIS A 82 -9.29 26.33 3.76
C HIS A 82 -10.18 26.41 4.99
N SER A 83 -9.69 25.93 6.14
CA SER A 83 -10.41 25.94 7.39
C SER A 83 -9.58 26.61 8.49
N ARG A 84 -10.24 27.10 9.54
CA ARG A 84 -9.58 27.61 10.75
C ARG A 84 -8.66 26.59 11.44
N HIS A 85 -8.80 25.29 11.13
CA HIS A 85 -8.00 24.21 11.70
C HIS A 85 -6.86 23.75 10.76
N GLY A 86 -6.67 24.40 9.63
CA GLY A 86 -5.69 24.08 8.62
C GLY A 86 -6.30 23.50 7.34
N LYS A 87 -5.43 22.95 6.47
CA LYS A 87 -5.77 22.39 5.15
C LYS A 87 -6.06 20.88 5.20
N ALA A 88 -5.26 20.12 5.96
CA ALA A 88 -5.34 18.65 6.02
C ALA A 88 -6.12 18.13 7.24
N ARG A 89 -5.92 18.71 8.43
CA ARG A 89 -6.53 18.24 9.69
C ARG A 89 -8.07 18.19 9.68
N PRO A 90 -8.80 19.17 9.07
CA PRO A 90 -10.26 19.12 9.04
C PRO A 90 -10.81 17.86 8.35
N TRP A 91 -10.12 17.35 7.35
CA TRP A 91 -10.54 16.15 6.65
C TRP A 91 -10.56 14.92 7.57
N LEU A 92 -9.57 14.79 8.46
CA LEU A 92 -9.54 13.70 9.44
C LEU A 92 -10.75 13.76 10.39
N LEU A 93 -11.14 14.97 10.80
CA LEU A 93 -12.29 15.15 11.68
C LEU A 93 -13.63 14.90 10.96
N TRP A 94 -13.79 15.41 9.74
CA TRP A 94 -15.05 15.29 9.01
C TRP A 94 -15.31 13.88 8.49
N TRP A 95 -14.25 13.16 8.13
CA TRP A 95 -14.36 11.87 7.51
C TRP A 95 -14.16 10.68 8.45
N CYS A 96 -13.81 10.87 9.73
CA CYS A 96 -13.65 9.77 10.68
C CYS A 96 -14.93 8.96 10.90
N ILE A 97 -16.11 9.64 10.98
CA ILE A 97 -17.40 8.95 11.10
C ILE A 97 -17.78 8.25 9.78
N PRO A 98 -17.76 8.92 8.60
CA PRO A 98 -17.93 8.24 7.31
C PRO A 98 -17.01 7.05 7.13
N PHE A 99 -15.75 7.11 7.62
CA PHE A 99 -14.80 6.00 7.58
C PHE A 99 -15.33 4.78 8.35
N ALA A 100 -15.76 4.96 9.59
CA ALA A 100 -16.30 3.89 10.40
C ALA A 100 -17.59 3.29 9.79
N VAL A 101 -18.51 4.14 9.32
CA VAL A 101 -19.76 3.71 8.71
C VAL A 101 -19.51 2.93 7.41
N SER A 102 -18.67 3.45 6.53
CA SER A 102 -18.36 2.80 5.25
C SER A 102 -17.64 1.46 5.45
N LEU A 103 -16.78 1.36 6.48
CA LEU A 103 -16.11 0.11 6.84
C LEU A 103 -17.12 -0.97 7.28
N VAL A 104 -18.08 -0.62 8.11
CA VAL A 104 -19.15 -1.55 8.54
C VAL A 104 -20.03 -1.95 7.34
N LEU A 105 -20.44 -0.99 6.50
CA LEU A 105 -21.23 -1.27 5.32
C LEU A 105 -20.51 -2.23 4.36
N MET A 106 -19.23 -2.04 4.13
CA MET A 106 -18.42 -2.85 3.23
C MET A 106 -18.33 -4.32 3.69
N PHE A 107 -18.29 -4.58 4.99
CA PHE A 107 -18.29 -5.93 5.58
C PHE A 107 -19.67 -6.36 6.09
N SER A 108 -20.72 -5.89 5.43
CA SER A 108 -22.09 -6.33 5.63
C SER A 108 -22.54 -7.17 4.43
N ALA A 109 -23.27 -8.25 4.68
CA ALA A 109 -23.82 -9.11 3.64
C ALA A 109 -25.35 -9.13 3.76
N PRO A 110 -26.05 -8.11 3.25
CA PRO A 110 -27.51 -8.09 3.26
C PRO A 110 -28.08 -9.21 2.39
N ASP A 111 -29.27 -9.69 2.74
CA ASP A 111 -29.92 -10.77 2.03
C ASP A 111 -30.63 -10.27 0.75
N PHE A 112 -29.82 -9.86 -0.20
CA PHE A 112 -30.24 -9.50 -1.54
C PHE A 112 -30.04 -10.68 -2.49
N GLY A 113 -30.76 -10.71 -3.61
CA GLY A 113 -30.43 -11.64 -4.71
C GLY A 113 -29.00 -11.39 -5.23
N THR A 114 -28.45 -12.37 -5.97
CA THR A 114 -27.04 -12.34 -6.41
C THR A 114 -26.63 -11.01 -7.06
N THR A 115 -27.44 -10.48 -7.98
CA THR A 115 -27.18 -9.18 -8.61
C THR A 115 -27.17 -8.04 -7.59
N GLY A 116 -28.12 -8.04 -6.64
CA GLY A 116 -28.16 -7.03 -5.58
C GLY A 116 -26.93 -7.06 -4.68
N LYS A 117 -26.41 -8.24 -4.33
CA LYS A 117 -25.17 -8.41 -3.58
C LYS A 117 -23.95 -7.88 -4.35
N ILE A 118 -23.87 -8.10 -5.66
CA ILE A 118 -22.78 -7.60 -6.51
C ILE A 118 -22.80 -6.06 -6.53
N VAL A 119 -23.96 -5.46 -6.78
CA VAL A 119 -24.13 -4.00 -6.80
C VAL A 119 -23.80 -3.41 -5.42
N TYR A 120 -24.31 -4.02 -4.35
CA TYR A 120 -24.04 -3.60 -2.98
C TYR A 120 -22.53 -3.63 -2.66
N ALA A 121 -21.86 -4.74 -2.96
CA ALA A 121 -20.41 -4.88 -2.75
C ALA A 121 -19.61 -3.87 -3.55
N PHE A 122 -19.98 -3.62 -4.81
CA PHE A 122 -19.34 -2.61 -5.65
C PHE A 122 -19.53 -1.20 -5.09
N LEU A 123 -20.74 -0.82 -4.71
CA LEU A 123 -21.02 0.52 -4.19
C LEU A 123 -20.35 0.76 -2.83
N THR A 124 -20.44 -0.21 -1.90
CA THR A 124 -19.85 -0.07 -0.56
C THR A 124 -18.31 -0.09 -0.61
N TYR A 125 -17.71 -0.91 -1.47
CA TYR A 125 -16.26 -0.87 -1.69
C TYR A 125 -15.80 0.49 -2.21
N ASN A 126 -16.44 1.01 -3.28
CA ASN A 126 -16.04 2.29 -3.85
C ASN A 126 -16.34 3.46 -2.89
N LEU A 127 -17.44 3.40 -2.12
CA LEU A 127 -17.68 4.38 -1.05
C LEU A 127 -16.54 4.34 -0.02
N ALA A 128 -16.19 3.15 0.49
CA ALA A 128 -15.20 3.01 1.55
C ALA A 128 -13.78 3.31 1.07
N VAL A 129 -13.34 2.67 -0.01
CA VAL A 129 -11.93 2.70 -0.45
C VAL A 129 -11.68 3.88 -1.39
N THR A 130 -12.52 4.04 -2.43
CA THR A 130 -12.31 5.04 -3.47
C THR A 130 -12.61 6.45 -2.98
N ILE A 131 -13.64 6.64 -2.15
CA ILE A 131 -14.06 7.98 -1.71
C ILE A 131 -13.52 8.27 -0.30
N VAL A 132 -13.97 7.52 0.70
CA VAL A 132 -13.74 7.86 2.11
C VAL A 132 -12.29 7.65 2.51
N TYR A 133 -11.68 6.52 2.15
CA TYR A 133 -10.27 6.26 2.44
C TYR A 133 -9.36 7.30 1.76
N THR A 134 -9.60 7.63 0.50
CA THR A 134 -8.84 8.66 -0.22
C THR A 134 -9.00 10.03 0.44
N ALA A 135 -10.24 10.40 0.87
CA ALA A 135 -10.51 11.66 1.55
C ALA A 135 -9.81 11.82 2.91
N ILE A 136 -9.41 10.71 3.55
CA ILE A 136 -8.59 10.73 4.77
C ILE A 136 -7.10 10.58 4.45
N ASN A 137 -6.74 9.58 3.65
CA ASN A 137 -5.35 9.18 3.47
C ASN A 137 -4.52 10.21 2.70
N LEU A 138 -5.12 10.91 1.73
CA LEU A 138 -4.42 11.92 0.93
C LEU A 138 -4.07 13.16 1.78
N PRO A 139 -5.02 13.79 2.52
CA PRO A 139 -4.70 14.88 3.45
C PRO A 139 -3.77 14.44 4.58
N PHE A 140 -3.94 13.24 5.12
CA PHE A 140 -3.05 12.68 6.13
C PHE A 140 -1.60 12.55 5.61
N GLY A 141 -1.42 12.12 4.36
CA GLY A 141 -0.10 12.04 3.73
C GLY A 141 0.57 13.41 3.60
N SER A 142 -0.19 14.48 3.29
CA SER A 142 0.35 15.83 3.18
C SER A 142 0.62 16.51 4.53
N LEU A 143 -0.02 16.02 5.62
CA LEU A 143 0.06 16.64 6.95
C LEU A 143 1.50 16.75 7.46
N ALA A 144 2.38 15.78 7.18
CA ALA A 144 3.78 15.84 7.59
C ALA A 144 4.50 17.08 7.02
N ALA A 145 4.23 17.44 5.77
CA ALA A 145 4.79 18.62 5.14
C ALA A 145 4.23 19.93 5.72
N LEU A 146 2.96 19.91 6.15
CA LEU A 146 2.27 21.06 6.77
C LEU A 146 2.62 21.23 8.25
N MET A 147 3.16 20.22 8.93
CA MET A 147 3.56 20.33 10.33
C MET A 147 4.89 21.04 10.52
N THR A 148 5.86 20.87 9.60
CA THR A 148 7.19 21.48 9.68
C THR A 148 7.91 21.48 8.34
N LYS A 149 8.75 22.49 8.10
CA LYS A 149 9.72 22.53 6.97
C LYS A 149 11.04 21.81 7.31
N ASN A 150 11.29 21.48 8.57
CA ASN A 150 12.51 20.80 9.00
C ASN A 150 12.57 19.37 8.47
N GLN A 151 13.54 19.10 7.59
CA GLN A 151 13.70 17.79 6.96
C GLN A 151 13.97 16.64 7.94
N THR A 152 14.72 16.89 9.02
CA THR A 152 14.98 15.90 10.07
C THR A 152 13.70 15.51 10.80
N GLU A 153 12.88 16.49 11.13
CA GLU A 153 11.58 16.27 11.78
C GLU A 153 10.60 15.50 10.85
N ARG A 154 10.56 15.84 9.56
CA ARG A 154 9.81 15.06 8.56
C ARG A 154 10.30 13.62 8.50
N GLY A 155 11.60 13.39 8.65
CA GLY A 155 12.19 12.05 8.78
C GLY A 155 11.64 11.29 9.98
N TYR A 156 11.60 11.92 11.16
CA TYR A 156 11.02 11.31 12.36
C TYR A 156 9.52 11.03 12.23
N LEU A 157 8.75 11.92 11.59
CA LEU A 157 7.34 11.69 11.30
C LEU A 157 7.15 10.46 10.40
N ASN A 158 7.95 10.33 9.34
CA ASN A 158 7.88 9.18 8.45
C ASN A 158 8.25 7.86 9.15
N ILE A 159 9.26 7.87 10.02
CA ILE A 159 9.61 6.71 10.84
C ILE A 159 8.45 6.33 11.76
N SER A 160 7.87 7.30 12.47
CA SER A 160 6.70 7.09 13.32
C SER A 160 5.53 6.49 12.52
N LYS A 161 5.21 7.08 11.37
CA LYS A 161 4.19 6.59 10.44
C LYS A 161 4.42 5.12 10.08
N MET A 162 5.64 4.74 9.70
CA MET A 162 5.96 3.36 9.33
C MET A 162 5.81 2.39 10.48
N ILE A 163 6.26 2.75 11.69
CA ILE A 163 6.10 1.91 12.89
C ILE A 163 4.63 1.62 13.16
N PHE A 164 3.78 2.65 13.12
CA PHE A 164 2.35 2.49 13.35
C PHE A 164 1.62 1.81 12.18
N ALA A 165 2.08 1.97 10.94
CA ALA A 165 1.57 1.24 9.79
C ALA A 165 1.80 -0.27 9.93
N PHE A 166 3.03 -0.68 10.22
CA PHE A 166 3.36 -2.09 10.46
C PHE A 166 2.62 -2.65 11.67
N GLY A 167 2.61 -1.90 12.80
CA GLY A 167 1.88 -2.28 14.00
C GLY A 167 0.38 -2.45 13.75
N GLY A 168 -0.25 -1.52 13.04
CA GLY A 168 -1.66 -1.58 12.66
C GLY A 168 -1.98 -2.77 11.78
N GLY A 169 -1.17 -3.00 10.74
CA GLY A 169 -1.32 -4.17 9.86
C GLY A 169 -1.18 -5.50 10.61
N MET A 170 -0.22 -5.60 11.53
CA MET A 170 -0.03 -6.79 12.36
C MET A 170 -1.23 -7.05 13.27
N VAL A 171 -1.67 -6.04 14.02
CA VAL A 171 -2.80 -6.16 14.95
C VAL A 171 -4.07 -6.54 14.21
N VAL A 172 -4.38 -5.89 13.08
CA VAL A 172 -5.58 -6.17 12.30
C VAL A 172 -5.54 -7.57 11.71
N ASN A 173 -4.43 -8.01 11.12
CA ASN A 173 -4.32 -9.37 10.58
C ASN A 173 -4.41 -10.45 11.68
N ALA A 174 -3.86 -10.19 12.85
CA ALA A 174 -3.91 -11.13 13.97
C ALA A 174 -5.28 -11.17 14.66
N ALA A 175 -5.96 -10.03 14.76
CA ALA A 175 -7.19 -9.91 15.57
C ALA A 175 -8.48 -10.17 14.78
N THR A 176 -8.50 -9.98 13.44
CA THR A 176 -9.76 -10.02 12.66
C THR A 176 -10.48 -11.36 12.77
N LEU A 177 -9.83 -12.48 12.43
CA LEU A 177 -10.49 -13.78 12.47
C LEU A 177 -10.82 -14.26 13.89
N PRO A 178 -9.95 -14.09 14.91
CA PRO A 178 -10.34 -14.33 16.31
C PRO A 178 -11.52 -13.51 16.79
N LEU A 179 -11.63 -12.21 16.41
CA LEU A 179 -12.79 -11.38 16.76
C LEU A 179 -14.07 -11.87 16.06
N VAL A 180 -13.98 -12.22 14.78
CA VAL A 180 -15.11 -12.82 14.06
C VAL A 180 -15.57 -14.11 14.73
N ALA A 181 -14.64 -15.00 15.12
CA ALA A 181 -14.96 -16.21 15.86
C ALA A 181 -15.59 -15.92 17.23
N PHE A 182 -15.07 -14.95 17.95
CA PHE A 182 -15.61 -14.52 19.25
C PHE A 182 -17.05 -14.01 19.14
N PHE A 183 -17.41 -13.31 18.06
CA PHE A 183 -18.75 -12.77 17.84
C PHE A 183 -19.74 -13.76 17.22
N GLY A 184 -19.33 -15.01 16.92
CA GLY A 184 -20.22 -16.06 16.46
C GLY A 184 -19.95 -16.63 15.06
N ASN A 185 -18.90 -16.16 14.39
CA ASN A 185 -18.42 -16.66 13.09
C ASN A 185 -19.47 -16.64 11.94
N ASP A 186 -20.45 -15.75 12.06
CA ASP A 186 -21.50 -15.51 11.06
C ASP A 186 -21.35 -14.15 10.36
N SER A 187 -22.26 -13.82 9.46
CA SER A 187 -22.25 -12.50 8.78
C SER A 187 -22.36 -11.33 9.76
N ALA A 188 -23.14 -11.47 10.85
CA ALA A 188 -23.26 -10.44 11.87
C ALA A 188 -21.97 -10.27 12.69
N ALA A 189 -21.19 -11.35 12.86
CA ALA A 189 -19.89 -11.30 13.51
C ALA A 189 -18.89 -10.42 12.77
N TRP A 190 -18.90 -10.47 11.44
CA TRP A 190 -18.09 -9.56 10.61
C TRP A 190 -18.51 -8.11 10.84
N GLN A 191 -19.79 -7.79 10.79
CA GLN A 191 -20.27 -6.42 11.07
C GLN A 191 -19.85 -5.92 12.45
N LYS A 192 -19.97 -6.74 13.50
CA LYS A 192 -19.56 -6.40 14.87
C LYS A 192 -18.05 -6.15 14.95
N THR A 193 -17.23 -6.99 14.31
CA THR A 193 -15.79 -6.83 14.25
C THR A 193 -15.41 -5.49 13.60
N PHE A 194 -16.04 -5.15 12.49
CA PHE A 194 -15.74 -3.90 11.80
C PHE A 194 -16.36 -2.67 12.46
N LEU A 195 -17.41 -2.84 13.27
CA LEU A 195 -17.89 -1.79 14.16
C LEU A 195 -16.83 -1.45 15.25
N VAL A 196 -16.20 -2.48 15.82
CA VAL A 196 -15.10 -2.26 16.79
C VAL A 196 -13.94 -1.52 16.12
N TYR A 197 -13.52 -1.95 14.91
CA TYR A 197 -12.45 -1.26 14.18
C TYR A 197 -12.83 0.16 13.79
N GLY A 198 -14.07 0.39 13.34
CA GLY A 198 -14.57 1.71 13.03
C GLY A 198 -14.56 2.65 14.25
N ALA A 199 -15.03 2.17 15.39
CA ALA A 199 -15.02 2.93 16.65
C ALA A 199 -13.57 3.26 17.08
N ALA A 200 -12.66 2.29 17.01
CA ALA A 200 -11.26 2.51 17.30
C ALA A 200 -10.61 3.51 16.33
N ALA A 201 -10.90 3.41 15.03
CA ALA A 201 -10.40 4.35 14.03
C ALA A 201 -10.85 5.79 14.30
N ILE A 202 -12.11 6.00 14.69
CA ILE A 202 -12.61 7.35 15.09
C ILE A 202 -11.74 7.90 16.23
N VAL A 203 -11.53 7.13 17.30
CA VAL A 203 -10.72 7.57 18.44
C VAL A 203 -9.28 7.91 17.99
N LEU A 204 -8.69 7.08 17.15
CA LEU A 204 -7.31 7.28 16.67
C LEU A 204 -7.21 8.52 15.77
N PHE A 205 -8.16 8.77 14.86
CA PHE A 205 -8.17 9.99 14.05
C PHE A 205 -8.41 11.25 14.89
N LEU A 206 -9.22 11.17 15.94
CA LEU A 206 -9.36 12.26 16.91
C LEU A 206 -8.04 12.51 17.66
N VAL A 207 -7.30 11.46 18.04
CA VAL A 207 -5.96 11.61 18.64
C VAL A 207 -5.05 12.36 17.67
N VAL A 208 -5.01 11.99 16.38
CA VAL A 208 -4.24 12.73 15.37
C VAL A 208 -4.65 14.19 15.33
N PHE A 209 -5.94 14.46 15.23
CA PHE A 209 -6.47 15.83 15.15
C PHE A 209 -6.07 16.70 16.35
N PHE A 210 -6.14 16.16 17.58
CA PHE A 210 -5.83 16.93 18.79
C PHE A 210 -4.33 17.01 19.10
N THR A 211 -3.51 16.09 18.60
CA THR A 211 -2.07 16.07 18.88
C THR A 211 -1.22 16.74 17.84
N THR A 212 -1.70 16.87 16.60
CA THR A 212 -0.94 17.48 15.50
C THR A 212 -1.37 18.94 15.29
N LYS A 213 -0.48 19.77 14.73
CA LYS A 213 -0.74 21.16 14.39
C LYS A 213 -0.07 21.52 13.08
N GLU A 214 -0.81 22.09 12.14
CA GLU A 214 -0.26 22.68 10.93
C GLU A 214 0.39 24.02 11.27
N ALA A 215 1.67 24.16 10.96
CA ALA A 215 2.46 25.36 11.23
C ALA A 215 3.01 25.99 9.95
N VAL A 216 3.03 25.25 8.85
CA VAL A 216 3.51 25.71 7.55
C VAL A 216 2.34 26.30 6.78
N THR A 217 2.44 27.58 6.46
CA THR A 217 1.50 28.26 5.56
C THR A 217 2.10 28.19 4.16
N GLU A 218 1.48 27.43 3.27
CA GLU A 218 1.85 27.45 1.84
C GLU A 218 1.52 28.83 1.28
N THR A 219 2.54 29.67 1.06
CA THR A 219 2.39 30.86 0.25
C THR A 219 2.40 30.45 -1.22
N ALA A 220 1.45 30.96 -2.00
CA ALA A 220 1.28 30.67 -3.42
C ALA A 220 2.52 31.03 -4.30
N GLU A 221 3.58 31.58 -3.72
CA GLU A 221 4.78 32.04 -4.40
C GLU A 221 5.86 30.94 -4.56
N GLU A 222 5.75 29.78 -3.90
CA GLU A 222 6.72 28.67 -4.09
C GLU A 222 6.42 27.80 -5.35
N ASN A 223 5.36 28.10 -6.08
CA ASN A 223 5.18 27.60 -7.46
C ASN A 223 6.09 28.41 -8.39
N GLY A 224 7.42 28.28 -8.19
CA GLY A 224 8.42 28.78 -9.11
C GLY A 224 8.07 28.37 -10.53
N LYS A 225 8.32 29.26 -11.49
CA LYS A 225 8.17 29.08 -12.94
C LYS A 225 8.66 27.69 -13.38
N VAL A 226 7.82 26.68 -13.22
CA VAL A 226 8.01 25.42 -13.92
C VAL A 226 7.82 25.76 -15.39
N GLU A 227 8.87 25.73 -16.19
CA GLU A 227 8.73 25.78 -17.64
C GLU A 227 7.62 24.82 -18.03
N LYS A 228 6.62 25.33 -18.73
CA LYS A 228 5.44 24.54 -19.14
C LYS A 228 5.85 23.54 -20.23
N VAL A 229 6.56 22.48 -19.82
CA VAL A 229 6.77 21.34 -20.71
C VAL A 229 5.40 20.74 -21.02
N SER A 230 5.09 20.52 -22.29
CA SER A 230 3.86 19.86 -22.70
C SER A 230 3.80 18.46 -22.02
N ILE A 231 2.67 18.13 -21.39
CA ILE A 231 2.43 16.81 -20.78
C ILE A 231 2.70 15.70 -21.80
N ARG A 232 2.36 15.92 -23.07
CA ARG A 232 2.61 14.98 -24.16
C ARG A 232 4.11 14.72 -24.37
N ASP A 233 4.91 15.79 -24.42
CA ASP A 233 6.35 15.65 -24.66
C ASP A 233 7.06 15.02 -23.45
N ALA A 234 6.62 15.35 -22.25
CA ALA A 234 7.09 14.72 -21.03
C ALA A 234 6.75 13.21 -20.99
N LEU A 235 5.52 12.82 -21.36
CA LEU A 235 5.14 11.40 -21.46
C LEU A 235 5.96 10.66 -22.52
N LEU A 236 6.15 11.27 -23.69
CA LEU A 236 6.96 10.69 -24.76
C LEU A 236 8.43 10.53 -24.37
N SER A 237 8.97 11.46 -23.57
CA SER A 237 10.33 11.34 -23.03
C SER A 237 10.45 10.16 -22.05
N LEU A 238 9.46 9.97 -21.18
CA LEU A 238 9.42 8.85 -20.22
C LEU A 238 9.29 7.50 -20.92
N LEU A 239 8.50 7.40 -21.98
CA LEU A 239 8.39 6.18 -22.78
C LEU A 239 9.69 5.79 -23.49
N LYS A 240 10.62 6.74 -23.66
CA LYS A 240 11.99 6.47 -24.17
C LYS A 240 12.98 6.16 -23.04
N ASN A 241 12.61 6.42 -21.79
CA ASN A 241 13.45 6.16 -20.62
C ASN A 241 13.38 4.67 -20.23
N LYS A 242 14.33 3.87 -20.71
CA LYS A 242 14.38 2.41 -20.46
C LYS A 242 14.37 2.05 -18.98
N TYR A 243 15.04 2.84 -18.13
CA TYR A 243 15.15 2.58 -16.70
C TYR A 243 13.84 2.87 -15.97
N TRP A 244 13.13 3.93 -16.38
CA TRP A 244 11.81 4.22 -15.85
C TRP A 244 10.79 3.12 -16.21
N ILE A 245 10.80 2.63 -17.47
CA ILE A 245 9.92 1.52 -17.89
C ILE A 245 10.21 0.25 -17.09
N GLN A 246 11.49 -0.08 -16.85
CA GLN A 246 11.87 -1.22 -16.02
C GLN A 246 11.34 -1.08 -14.60
N LEU A 247 11.47 0.10 -13.97
CA LEU A 247 10.94 0.33 -12.63
C LEU A 247 9.43 0.34 -12.60
N LEU A 248 8.75 0.92 -13.58
CA LEU A 248 7.29 0.85 -13.69
C LEU A 248 6.82 -0.61 -13.71
N ALA A 249 7.50 -1.47 -14.48
CA ALA A 249 7.21 -2.92 -14.49
C ALA A 249 7.47 -3.56 -13.13
N ILE A 250 8.56 -3.22 -12.43
CA ILE A 250 8.85 -3.73 -11.08
C ILE A 250 7.77 -3.31 -10.07
N PHE A 251 7.39 -2.03 -10.05
CA PHE A 251 6.33 -1.54 -9.18
C PHE A 251 4.98 -2.21 -9.46
N PHE A 252 4.64 -2.38 -10.74
CA PHE A 252 3.44 -3.09 -11.18
C PHE A 252 3.44 -4.55 -10.69
N LEU A 253 4.51 -5.29 -10.93
CA LEU A 253 4.65 -6.70 -10.55
C LEU A 253 4.66 -6.86 -9.02
N ASN A 254 5.36 -5.99 -8.30
CA ASN A 254 5.38 -5.99 -6.84
C ASN A 254 3.98 -5.74 -6.24
N SER A 255 3.24 -4.77 -6.80
CA SER A 255 1.87 -4.50 -6.37
C SER A 255 0.91 -5.64 -6.68
N THR A 256 1.11 -6.34 -7.80
CA THR A 256 0.36 -7.54 -8.16
C THR A 256 0.56 -8.65 -7.13
N VAL A 257 1.81 -8.92 -6.71
CA VAL A 257 2.09 -9.93 -5.66
C VAL A 257 1.54 -9.51 -4.31
N ASN A 258 1.63 -8.23 -3.95
CA ASN A 258 1.07 -7.74 -2.70
C ASN A 258 -0.47 -7.89 -2.64
N ALA A 259 -1.16 -7.84 -3.77
CA ALA A 259 -2.60 -8.10 -3.83
C ALA A 259 -2.96 -9.58 -3.57
N PHE A 260 -2.01 -10.51 -3.70
CA PHE A 260 -2.24 -11.92 -3.37
C PHE A 260 -2.25 -12.21 -1.86
N ILE A 261 -1.98 -11.23 -1.00
CA ILE A 261 -2.01 -11.43 0.46
C ILE A 261 -3.36 -12.01 0.94
N GLY A 262 -4.45 -11.70 0.25
CA GLY A 262 -5.77 -12.26 0.52
C GLY A 262 -5.86 -13.79 0.36
N VAL A 263 -4.94 -14.44 -0.38
CA VAL A 263 -4.90 -15.90 -0.49
C VAL A 263 -4.51 -16.58 0.81
N ASN A 264 -3.82 -15.88 1.71
CA ASN A 264 -3.37 -16.44 2.99
C ASN A 264 -4.54 -16.98 3.82
N VAL A 265 -5.71 -16.33 3.76
CA VAL A 265 -6.91 -16.78 4.49
C VAL A 265 -7.43 -18.10 3.91
N TYR A 266 -7.47 -18.23 2.58
CA TYR A 266 -7.89 -19.47 1.93
C TYR A 266 -6.89 -20.60 2.20
N TYR A 267 -5.59 -20.30 2.18
CA TYR A 267 -4.55 -21.28 2.50
C TYR A 267 -4.66 -21.76 3.96
N ALA A 268 -4.83 -20.84 4.89
CA ALA A 268 -4.99 -21.11 6.31
C ALA A 268 -6.24 -21.97 6.56
N GLN A 269 -7.37 -21.64 5.95
CA GLN A 269 -8.63 -22.35 6.16
C GLN A 269 -8.70 -23.69 5.47
N TYR A 270 -8.36 -23.77 4.17
CA TYR A 270 -8.64 -24.96 3.35
C TYR A 270 -7.47 -25.94 3.23
N ILE A 271 -6.24 -25.53 3.59
CA ILE A 271 -5.05 -26.37 3.51
C ILE A 271 -4.49 -26.69 4.89
N MET A 272 -4.50 -25.69 5.79
CA MET A 272 -3.92 -25.85 7.12
C MET A 272 -4.97 -26.13 8.22
N ASP A 273 -6.24 -25.88 7.92
CA ASP A 273 -7.37 -25.94 8.89
C ASP A 273 -7.10 -25.11 10.17
N ASP A 274 -6.37 -24.01 10.00
CA ASP A 274 -5.93 -23.12 11.10
C ASP A 274 -5.95 -21.67 10.67
N THR A 275 -7.05 -20.96 10.96
CA THR A 275 -7.21 -19.56 10.61
C THR A 275 -6.30 -18.60 11.39
N THR A 276 -5.73 -19.05 12.54
CA THR A 276 -4.79 -18.23 13.32
C THR A 276 -3.45 -18.04 12.59
N LEU A 277 -3.17 -18.92 11.62
CA LEU A 277 -1.97 -18.87 10.78
C LEU A 277 -1.86 -17.53 10.02
N VAL A 278 -2.97 -16.90 9.64
CA VAL A 278 -2.93 -15.60 8.94
C VAL A 278 -2.26 -14.53 9.79
N GLY A 279 -2.64 -14.44 11.05
CA GLY A 279 -2.05 -13.48 11.99
C GLY A 279 -0.58 -13.77 12.28
N THR A 280 -0.23 -15.03 12.52
CA THR A 280 1.14 -15.44 12.84
C THR A 280 2.08 -15.26 11.65
N LEU A 281 1.68 -15.62 10.43
CA LEU A 281 2.48 -15.35 9.21
C LEU A 281 2.71 -13.85 9.02
N SER A 282 1.66 -13.05 9.19
CA SER A 282 1.77 -11.59 9.10
C SER A 282 2.73 -11.03 10.16
N LEU A 283 2.66 -11.53 11.39
CA LEU A 283 3.55 -11.13 12.48
C LEU A 283 5.02 -11.40 12.14
N PHE A 284 5.37 -12.63 11.78
CA PHE A 284 6.74 -13.01 11.43
C PHE A 284 7.26 -12.22 10.23
N GLN A 285 6.44 -12.07 9.19
CA GLN A 285 6.81 -11.32 7.99
C GLN A 285 7.05 -9.84 8.30
N ASN A 286 6.16 -9.17 9.06
CA ASN A 286 6.27 -7.75 9.33
C ASN A 286 7.43 -7.42 10.29
N ILE A 287 7.66 -8.24 11.33
CA ILE A 287 8.83 -8.07 12.21
C ILE A 287 10.13 -8.19 11.40
N ALA A 288 10.23 -9.22 10.57
CA ALA A 288 11.40 -9.42 9.71
C ALA A 288 11.58 -8.25 8.72
N SER A 289 10.48 -7.75 8.14
CA SER A 289 10.51 -6.59 7.24
C SER A 289 10.99 -5.34 7.96
N PHE A 290 10.54 -5.08 9.18
CA PHE A 290 10.94 -3.91 9.96
C PHE A 290 12.44 -3.93 10.26
N VAL A 291 12.97 -5.07 10.73
CA VAL A 291 14.41 -5.24 11.01
C VAL A 291 15.24 -5.09 9.75
N ALA A 292 14.81 -5.73 8.65
CA ALA A 292 15.52 -5.67 7.38
C ALA A 292 15.50 -4.26 6.77
N PHE A 293 14.40 -3.53 6.91
CA PHE A 293 14.30 -2.15 6.42
C PHE A 293 15.29 -1.23 7.14
N ALA A 294 15.41 -1.37 8.47
CA ALA A 294 16.41 -0.64 9.26
C ALA A 294 17.84 -1.00 8.83
N ALA A 295 18.13 -2.29 8.60
CA ALA A 295 19.44 -2.73 8.12
C ALA A 295 19.77 -2.20 6.71
N CYS A 296 18.78 -2.15 5.80
CA CYS A 296 18.98 -1.64 4.44
C CYS A 296 19.45 -0.18 4.42
N THR A 297 18.97 0.66 5.34
CA THR A 297 19.40 2.07 5.43
C THR A 297 20.89 2.20 5.73
N MET A 298 21.49 1.25 6.44
CA MET A 298 22.92 1.24 6.80
C MET A 298 23.81 0.76 5.64
N ILE A 299 23.30 -0.16 4.82
CA ILE A 299 24.13 -0.80 3.78
C ILE A 299 23.96 -0.19 2.39
N ILE A 300 22.91 0.61 2.15
CA ILE A 300 22.59 1.16 0.83
C ILE A 300 23.75 1.95 0.21
N ARG A 301 24.47 2.73 1.02
CA ARG A 301 25.62 3.54 0.56
C ARG A 301 26.82 2.69 0.12
N LYS A 302 26.97 1.48 0.67
CA LYS A 302 28.11 0.58 0.37
C LYS A 302 27.82 -0.37 -0.77
N VAL A 303 26.59 -0.86 -0.86
CA VAL A 303 26.20 -1.95 -1.79
C VAL A 303 25.61 -1.41 -3.10
N GLY A 304 24.92 -0.27 -3.04
CA GLY A 304 24.15 0.30 -4.15
C GLY A 304 22.72 -0.20 -4.21
N LYS A 305 21.81 0.61 -4.79
CA LYS A 305 20.37 0.38 -4.80
C LYS A 305 20.01 -0.85 -5.63
N GLN A 306 20.59 -1.00 -6.84
CA GLN A 306 20.34 -2.13 -7.74
C GLN A 306 20.66 -3.47 -7.08
N ARG A 307 21.85 -3.60 -6.44
CA ARG A 307 22.27 -4.86 -5.83
C ARG A 307 21.36 -5.25 -4.66
N ILE A 308 20.91 -4.26 -3.87
CA ILE A 308 19.95 -4.49 -2.79
C ILE A 308 18.60 -4.95 -3.36
N ALA A 309 18.11 -4.33 -4.44
CA ALA A 309 16.87 -4.73 -5.10
C ALA A 309 16.96 -6.16 -5.64
N VAL A 310 18.04 -6.51 -6.35
CA VAL A 310 18.28 -7.87 -6.87
C VAL A 310 18.35 -8.90 -5.73
N GLY A 311 19.09 -8.58 -4.67
CA GLY A 311 19.17 -9.42 -3.46
C GLY A 311 17.82 -9.60 -2.79
N GLY A 312 17.03 -8.52 -2.66
CA GLY A 312 15.68 -8.55 -2.08
C GLY A 312 14.73 -9.46 -2.86
N VAL A 313 14.73 -9.34 -4.19
CA VAL A 313 13.93 -10.19 -5.08
C VAL A 313 14.37 -11.65 -4.99
N ALA A 314 15.69 -11.93 -4.99
CA ALA A 314 16.22 -13.28 -4.85
C ALA A 314 15.85 -13.91 -3.50
N ILE A 315 15.96 -13.16 -2.39
CA ILE A 315 15.57 -13.61 -1.06
C ILE A 315 14.07 -13.89 -1.00
N SER A 316 13.22 -13.03 -1.57
CA SER A 316 11.78 -13.27 -1.66
C SER A 316 11.46 -14.54 -2.47
N PHE A 317 12.12 -14.73 -3.62
CA PHE A 317 11.98 -15.94 -4.43
C PHE A 317 12.32 -17.19 -3.62
N ILE A 318 13.46 -17.18 -2.88
CA ILE A 318 13.86 -18.29 -2.01
C ILE A 318 12.79 -18.52 -0.93
N GLY A 319 12.24 -17.49 -0.31
CA GLY A 319 11.19 -17.62 0.68
C GLY A 319 9.93 -18.30 0.15
N TYR A 320 9.52 -18.01 -1.08
CA TYR A 320 8.41 -18.73 -1.73
C TYR A 320 8.81 -20.16 -2.11
N ALA A 321 10.02 -20.37 -2.64
CA ALA A 321 10.52 -21.69 -3.03
C ALA A 321 10.66 -22.65 -1.84
N MET A 322 11.03 -22.16 -0.65
CA MET A 322 11.12 -22.98 0.57
C MET A 322 9.81 -23.69 0.90
N VAL A 323 8.66 -23.06 0.65
CA VAL A 323 7.35 -23.66 0.93
C VAL A 323 7.09 -24.89 0.05
N LEU A 324 7.73 -25.00 -1.12
CA LEU A 324 7.63 -26.19 -1.98
C LEU A 324 8.19 -27.46 -1.32
N LEU A 325 9.12 -27.32 -0.36
CA LEU A 325 9.72 -28.47 0.33
C LEU A 325 8.70 -29.23 1.17
N ASN A 326 7.86 -28.50 1.91
CA ASN A 326 6.74 -29.08 2.64
C ASN A 326 5.67 -27.99 2.88
N PRO A 327 4.63 -27.93 2.05
CA PRO A 327 3.62 -26.89 2.09
C PRO A 327 2.78 -26.85 3.38
N THR A 328 2.73 -27.94 4.15
CA THR A 328 1.92 -28.06 5.36
C THR A 328 2.74 -27.93 6.67
N SER A 329 4.05 -27.71 6.55
CA SER A 329 4.91 -27.56 7.74
C SER A 329 4.87 -26.13 8.27
N TYR A 330 4.39 -25.94 9.51
CA TYR A 330 4.40 -24.64 10.19
C TYR A 330 5.80 -24.03 10.29
N ALA A 331 6.82 -24.83 10.59
CA ALA A 331 8.20 -24.36 10.67
C ALA A 331 8.68 -23.76 9.36
N ILE A 332 8.38 -24.43 8.24
CA ILE A 332 8.73 -23.93 6.90
C ILE A 332 7.93 -22.66 6.57
N LEU A 333 6.63 -22.62 6.86
CA LEU A 333 5.78 -21.47 6.60
C LEU A 333 6.25 -20.23 7.36
N TYR A 334 6.60 -20.37 8.65
CA TYR A 334 7.10 -19.26 9.47
C TYR A 334 8.48 -18.79 9.01
N THR A 335 9.39 -19.73 8.74
CA THR A 335 10.72 -19.38 8.19
C THR A 335 10.59 -18.69 6.82
N ALA A 336 9.74 -19.20 5.95
CA ALA A 336 9.45 -18.59 4.66
C ALA A 336 8.84 -17.19 4.81
N ALA A 337 7.96 -16.96 5.80
CA ALA A 337 7.41 -15.63 6.07
C ALA A 337 8.50 -14.63 6.49
N VAL A 338 9.44 -15.05 7.34
CA VAL A 338 10.61 -14.24 7.72
C VAL A 338 11.47 -13.91 6.49
N VAL A 339 11.82 -14.91 5.68
CA VAL A 339 12.65 -14.73 4.48
C VAL A 339 11.95 -13.82 3.47
N LYS A 340 10.65 -14.01 3.22
CA LYS A 340 9.85 -13.12 2.36
C LYS A 340 9.81 -11.69 2.89
N GLY A 341 9.69 -11.52 4.22
CA GLY A 341 9.71 -10.22 4.86
C GLY A 341 11.01 -9.46 4.64
N ILE A 342 12.16 -10.15 4.82
CA ILE A 342 13.48 -9.59 4.56
C ILE A 342 13.63 -9.15 3.10
N GLY A 343 13.25 -10.02 2.17
CA GLY A 343 13.37 -9.74 0.74
C GLY A 343 12.47 -8.58 0.29
N ASN A 344 11.21 -8.55 0.74
CA ASN A 344 10.28 -7.47 0.41
C ASN A 344 10.72 -6.11 0.98
N ALA A 345 11.25 -6.09 2.21
CA ALA A 345 11.77 -4.87 2.81
C ALA A 345 13.01 -4.33 2.07
N ALA A 346 13.92 -5.22 1.64
CA ALA A 346 15.09 -4.83 0.88
C ALA A 346 14.70 -4.21 -0.47
N LEU A 347 13.76 -4.81 -1.20
CA LEU A 347 13.25 -4.27 -2.45
C LEU A 347 12.55 -2.93 -2.23
N SER A 348 11.56 -2.87 -1.35
CA SER A 348 10.74 -1.69 -1.09
C SER A 348 11.56 -0.50 -0.58
N GLY A 349 12.62 -0.78 0.19
CA GLY A 349 13.51 0.24 0.75
C GLY A 349 14.32 1.02 -0.29
N VAL A 350 14.53 0.45 -1.47
CA VAL A 350 15.33 1.10 -2.53
C VAL A 350 14.52 1.56 -3.73
N MET A 351 13.32 1.01 -3.93
CA MET A 351 12.52 1.23 -5.15
C MET A 351 12.25 2.72 -5.42
N TYR A 352 11.82 3.49 -4.41
CA TYR A 352 11.55 4.91 -4.59
C TYR A 352 12.82 5.74 -4.81
N GLY A 353 13.95 5.33 -4.22
CA GLY A 353 15.24 5.93 -4.51
C GLY A 353 15.71 5.67 -5.93
N MET A 354 15.49 4.44 -6.45
CA MET A 354 15.77 4.12 -7.85
C MET A 354 14.85 4.89 -8.80
N LEU A 355 13.58 5.09 -8.42
CA LEU A 355 12.63 5.87 -9.21
C LEU A 355 13.07 7.34 -9.32
N ALA A 356 13.54 7.94 -8.24
CA ALA A 356 14.10 9.29 -8.25
C ALA A 356 15.29 9.41 -9.21
N ASP A 357 16.20 8.43 -9.22
CA ASP A 357 17.35 8.42 -10.12
C ASP A 357 16.94 8.42 -11.62
N THR A 358 15.77 7.90 -11.95
CA THR A 358 15.26 7.95 -13.34
C THR A 358 14.83 9.34 -13.78
N VAL A 359 14.58 10.25 -12.84
CA VAL A 359 14.28 11.67 -13.14
C VAL A 359 15.53 12.36 -13.69
N GLU A 360 16.70 12.18 -13.01
CA GLU A 360 17.99 12.71 -13.46
C GLU A 360 18.40 12.08 -14.79
N TYR A 361 18.20 10.78 -14.98
CA TYR A 361 18.44 10.13 -16.27
C TYR A 361 17.57 10.71 -17.38
N ASN A 362 16.30 10.98 -17.10
CA ASN A 362 15.38 11.58 -18.09
C ASN A 362 15.81 12.99 -18.48
N ASP A 363 16.21 13.80 -17.52
CA ASP A 363 16.73 15.14 -17.71
C ASP A 363 18.02 15.10 -18.56
N TRP A 364 18.98 14.24 -18.21
CA TRP A 364 20.21 14.07 -18.94
C TRP A 364 20.01 13.63 -20.40
N HIS A 365 19.06 12.69 -20.63
CA HIS A 365 18.83 12.07 -21.93
C HIS A 365 17.93 12.90 -22.87
N SER A 366 16.91 13.57 -22.32
CA SER A 366 15.89 14.28 -23.09
C SER A 366 15.87 15.80 -22.86
N GLY A 367 16.59 16.31 -21.88
CA GLY A 367 16.49 17.71 -21.45
C GLY A 367 15.17 18.05 -20.75
N ILE A 368 14.37 17.04 -20.38
CA ILE A 368 13.06 17.25 -19.76
C ILE A 368 13.07 16.66 -18.34
N ARG A 369 13.02 17.55 -17.33
CA ARG A 369 12.86 17.18 -15.93
C ARG A 369 11.38 17.00 -15.59
N ALA A 370 10.89 15.75 -15.61
CA ALA A 370 9.47 15.42 -15.46
C ALA A 370 9.18 14.69 -14.13
N GLU A 371 9.66 15.21 -13.01
CA GLU A 371 9.59 14.56 -11.68
C GLU A 371 8.16 14.19 -11.29
N GLY A 372 7.23 15.16 -11.30
CA GLY A 372 5.84 14.89 -10.94
C GLY A 372 5.18 13.81 -11.79
N LEU A 373 5.50 13.75 -13.09
CA LEU A 373 4.94 12.76 -14.00
C LEU A 373 5.52 11.36 -13.77
N VAL A 374 6.82 11.26 -13.44
CA VAL A 374 7.50 10.00 -13.09
C VAL A 374 6.80 9.33 -11.90
N PHE A 375 6.57 10.08 -10.82
CA PHE A 375 5.93 9.55 -9.61
C PHE A 375 4.44 9.28 -9.79
N SER A 376 3.71 10.16 -10.51
CA SER A 376 2.27 9.97 -10.77
C SER A 376 2.00 8.74 -11.63
N ALA A 377 2.74 8.56 -12.72
CA ALA A 377 2.59 7.39 -13.58
C ALA A 377 2.94 6.10 -12.86
N ASN A 378 3.96 6.13 -11.96
CA ASN A 378 4.30 5.00 -11.11
C ASN A 378 3.17 4.65 -10.13
N SER A 379 2.52 5.64 -9.52
CA SER A 379 1.35 5.43 -8.64
C SER A 379 0.20 4.75 -9.39
N ILE A 380 -0.08 5.19 -10.63
CA ILE A 380 -1.08 4.54 -11.50
C ILE A 380 -0.68 3.09 -11.79
N GLY A 381 0.60 2.84 -12.11
CA GLY A 381 1.12 1.48 -12.35
C GLY A 381 0.90 0.56 -11.15
N GLN A 382 1.15 1.04 -9.93
CA GLN A 382 0.89 0.29 -8.70
C GLN A 382 -0.60 -0.03 -8.50
N LYS A 383 -1.50 0.92 -8.75
CA LYS A 383 -2.94 0.71 -8.62
C LYS A 383 -3.47 -0.31 -9.63
N VAL A 384 -3.02 -0.20 -10.88
CA VAL A 384 -3.37 -1.17 -11.93
C VAL A 384 -2.82 -2.55 -11.58
N GLY A 385 -1.57 -2.65 -11.12
CA GLY A 385 -0.96 -3.90 -10.66
C GLY A 385 -1.74 -4.55 -9.51
N SER A 386 -2.11 -3.76 -8.51
CA SER A 386 -2.94 -4.23 -7.39
C SER A 386 -4.33 -4.69 -7.85
N GLY A 387 -4.95 -3.98 -8.79
CA GLY A 387 -6.23 -4.36 -9.38
C GLY A 387 -6.16 -5.69 -10.13
N ILE A 388 -5.15 -5.84 -10.99
CA ILE A 388 -4.90 -7.09 -11.72
C ILE A 388 -4.59 -8.23 -10.77
N GLY A 389 -3.79 -8.01 -9.72
CA GLY A 389 -3.52 -9.03 -8.70
C GLY A 389 -4.79 -9.52 -8.02
N SER A 390 -5.67 -8.60 -7.60
CA SER A 390 -6.96 -8.96 -7.00
C SER A 390 -7.86 -9.72 -7.98
N ALA A 391 -7.85 -9.35 -9.26
CA ALA A 391 -8.60 -10.05 -10.30
C ALA A 391 -8.06 -11.47 -10.55
N VAL A 392 -6.73 -11.60 -10.68
CA VAL A 392 -6.06 -12.91 -10.88
C VAL A 392 -6.38 -13.84 -9.72
N LEU A 393 -6.36 -13.36 -8.47
CA LEU A 393 -6.78 -14.15 -7.32
C LEU A 393 -8.20 -14.73 -7.53
N GLY A 394 -9.18 -13.89 -7.84
CA GLY A 394 -10.55 -14.34 -8.05
C GLY A 394 -10.74 -15.22 -9.29
N TRP A 395 -10.10 -14.89 -10.41
CA TRP A 395 -10.22 -15.64 -11.65
C TRP A 395 -9.57 -17.03 -11.58
N VAL A 396 -8.39 -17.14 -10.94
CA VAL A 396 -7.75 -18.45 -10.74
C VAL A 396 -8.59 -19.33 -9.82
N LEU A 397 -9.09 -18.79 -8.69
CA LEU A 397 -10.00 -19.55 -7.83
C LEU A 397 -11.23 -20.06 -8.60
N ALA A 398 -11.85 -19.21 -9.42
CA ALA A 398 -13.00 -19.58 -10.25
C ALA A 398 -12.65 -20.64 -11.31
N ALA A 399 -11.51 -20.47 -12.02
CA ALA A 399 -11.05 -21.40 -13.04
C ALA A 399 -10.74 -22.80 -12.48
N PHE A 400 -10.29 -22.88 -11.23
CA PHE A 400 -10.05 -24.13 -10.52
C PHE A 400 -11.28 -24.68 -9.81
N GLY A 401 -12.47 -24.08 -10.02
CA GLY A 401 -13.73 -24.59 -9.50
C GLY A 401 -13.96 -24.34 -8.01
N PHE A 402 -13.46 -23.21 -7.47
CA PHE A 402 -13.73 -22.80 -6.09
C PHE A 402 -15.24 -22.59 -5.87
N VAL A 403 -15.80 -23.27 -4.87
CA VAL A 403 -17.21 -23.21 -4.52
C VAL A 403 -17.41 -22.24 -3.35
N SER A 404 -18.02 -21.10 -3.62
CA SER A 404 -18.29 -20.06 -2.62
C SER A 404 -19.20 -20.60 -1.49
N SER A 405 -18.93 -20.17 -0.27
CA SER A 405 -19.67 -20.58 0.95
C SER A 405 -19.65 -22.08 1.27
N SER A 406 -18.79 -22.87 0.62
CA SER A 406 -18.65 -24.30 0.92
C SER A 406 -17.60 -24.53 2.01
N VAL A 407 -17.89 -25.38 2.97
CA VAL A 407 -16.95 -25.79 4.03
C VAL A 407 -15.82 -26.65 3.47
N SER A 408 -16.13 -27.50 2.50
CA SER A 408 -15.13 -28.33 1.83
C SER A 408 -14.99 -27.92 0.37
N GLN A 409 -13.76 -27.94 -0.12
CA GLN A 409 -13.44 -27.54 -1.50
C GLN A 409 -12.99 -28.76 -2.34
N PRO A 410 -13.33 -28.79 -3.64
CA PRO A 410 -12.81 -29.83 -4.52
C PRO A 410 -11.27 -29.75 -4.63
N ALA A 411 -10.63 -30.89 -4.92
CA ALA A 411 -9.16 -30.97 -5.03
C ALA A 411 -8.58 -29.99 -6.06
N SER A 412 -9.33 -29.69 -7.12
CA SER A 412 -8.94 -28.67 -8.10
C SER A 412 -8.84 -27.29 -7.46
N ALA A 413 -9.84 -26.88 -6.65
CA ALA A 413 -9.82 -25.58 -5.98
C ALA A 413 -8.67 -25.46 -4.98
N ILE A 414 -8.36 -26.53 -4.24
CA ILE A 414 -7.16 -26.62 -3.37
C ILE A 414 -5.88 -26.40 -4.19
N SER A 415 -5.81 -27.01 -5.38
CA SER A 415 -4.68 -26.78 -6.30
C SER A 415 -4.62 -25.32 -6.77
N GLY A 416 -5.76 -24.69 -7.07
CA GLY A 416 -5.84 -23.27 -7.42
C GLY A 416 -5.32 -22.35 -6.30
N ILE A 417 -5.68 -22.64 -5.04
CA ILE A 417 -5.16 -21.91 -3.87
C ILE A 417 -3.63 -22.02 -3.81
N ARG A 418 -3.07 -23.24 -4.02
CA ARG A 418 -1.62 -23.43 -4.06
C ARG A 418 -0.95 -22.69 -5.22
N VAL A 419 -1.59 -22.66 -6.38
CA VAL A 419 -1.08 -21.90 -7.54
C VAL A 419 -0.89 -20.43 -7.20
N ILE A 420 -1.88 -19.79 -6.61
CA ILE A 420 -1.80 -18.36 -6.26
C ILE A 420 -0.85 -18.13 -5.09
N PHE A 421 -0.86 -19.00 -4.09
CA PHE A 421 -0.02 -18.85 -2.90
C PHE A 421 1.48 -19.03 -3.17
N LEU A 422 1.83 -19.90 -4.13
CA LEU A 422 3.22 -20.34 -4.39
C LEU A 422 3.69 -20.03 -5.81
N TYR A 423 3.04 -20.62 -6.82
CA TYR A 423 3.62 -20.65 -8.17
C TYR A 423 3.55 -19.29 -8.87
N VAL A 424 2.45 -18.54 -8.72
CA VAL A 424 2.32 -17.22 -9.33
C VAL A 424 3.34 -16.23 -8.74
N PRO A 425 3.49 -16.09 -7.41
CA PRO A 425 4.55 -15.26 -6.84
C PRO A 425 5.95 -15.66 -7.27
N LEU A 426 6.27 -16.96 -7.35
CA LEU A 426 7.56 -17.44 -7.84
C LEU A 426 7.83 -16.98 -9.27
N ALA A 427 6.85 -17.12 -10.18
CA ALA A 427 6.99 -16.65 -11.55
C ALA A 427 7.18 -15.12 -11.62
N VAL A 428 6.44 -14.36 -10.80
CA VAL A 428 6.55 -12.91 -10.76
C VAL A 428 7.92 -12.47 -10.22
N PHE A 429 8.39 -13.05 -9.12
CA PHE A 429 9.72 -12.71 -8.59
C PHE A 429 10.84 -13.14 -9.54
N ALA A 430 10.71 -14.25 -10.27
CA ALA A 430 11.66 -14.62 -11.34
C ALA A 430 11.68 -13.57 -12.46
N ALA A 431 10.52 -13.08 -12.90
CA ALA A 431 10.44 -12.02 -13.90
C ALA A 431 11.08 -10.71 -13.39
N MET A 432 10.78 -10.31 -12.15
CA MET A 432 11.39 -9.13 -11.53
C MET A 432 12.91 -9.27 -11.43
N PHE A 433 13.41 -10.45 -11.07
CA PHE A 433 14.84 -10.73 -11.01
C PHE A 433 15.51 -10.50 -12.36
N VAL A 434 14.92 -11.04 -13.43
CA VAL A 434 15.42 -10.84 -14.80
C VAL A 434 15.43 -9.36 -15.18
N ILE A 435 14.35 -8.61 -14.92
CA ILE A 435 14.28 -7.19 -15.25
C ILE A 435 15.38 -6.40 -14.50
N LEU A 436 15.59 -6.68 -13.21
CA LEU A 436 16.59 -6.00 -12.38
C LEU A 436 18.04 -6.32 -12.78
N LEU A 437 18.31 -7.47 -13.37
CA LEU A 437 19.64 -7.77 -13.92
C LEU A 437 20.03 -6.85 -15.10
N PHE A 438 19.04 -6.38 -15.86
CA PHE A 438 19.24 -5.42 -16.97
C PHE A 438 19.18 -3.96 -16.52
N TYR A 439 18.84 -3.68 -15.28
CA TYR A 439 18.86 -2.32 -14.72
C TYR A 439 20.28 -1.94 -14.35
N LYS A 440 20.88 -0.98 -15.04
CA LYS A 440 22.30 -0.62 -14.86
C LYS A 440 22.52 0.85 -14.47
N LEU A 441 21.45 1.59 -14.16
CA LEU A 441 21.52 3.02 -13.88
C LEU A 441 22.48 3.37 -12.72
N ASP A 442 22.51 2.56 -11.64
CA ASP A 442 23.44 2.77 -10.52
C ASP A 442 24.91 2.92 -10.94
N LYS A 443 25.33 2.29 -12.05
CA LYS A 443 26.70 2.36 -12.56
C LYS A 443 26.96 3.60 -13.39
N GLU A 444 25.92 4.11 -14.02
CA GLU A 444 25.98 5.28 -14.93
C GLU A 444 25.68 6.59 -14.17
N TYR A 445 25.06 6.49 -12.98
CA TYR A 445 24.47 7.62 -12.25
C TYR A 445 25.44 8.72 -11.90
N ASP A 446 26.61 8.39 -11.34
CA ASP A 446 27.62 9.39 -10.97
C ASP A 446 28.16 10.19 -12.19
N GLY A 447 28.21 9.54 -13.36
CA GLY A 447 28.58 10.20 -14.61
C GLY A 447 27.48 11.16 -15.09
N ILE A 448 26.24 10.72 -15.01
CA ILE A 448 25.05 11.50 -15.40
C ILE A 448 24.95 12.78 -14.55
N VAL A 449 25.07 12.65 -13.21
CA VAL A 449 25.01 13.80 -12.30
C VAL A 449 26.12 14.80 -12.60
N LYS A 450 27.35 14.34 -12.81
CA LYS A 450 28.48 15.23 -13.18
C LYS A 450 28.27 15.94 -14.52
N ASP A 451 27.63 15.29 -15.47
CA ASP A 451 27.33 15.90 -16.78
C ASP A 451 26.19 16.91 -16.67
N LEU A 452 25.19 16.67 -15.83
CA LEU A 452 24.14 17.63 -15.53
C LEU A 452 24.68 18.88 -14.81
N GLU A 453 25.57 18.70 -13.82
CA GLU A 453 26.24 19.80 -13.11
C GLU A 453 27.10 20.70 -14.03
N LYS A 454 27.60 20.18 -15.15
CA LYS A 454 28.32 20.98 -16.17
C LYS A 454 27.41 21.75 -17.12
N ARG A 455 26.12 21.34 -17.21
CA ARG A 455 25.11 22.00 -18.08
C ARG A 455 24.41 23.18 -17.40
N GLY A 456 24.32 23.16 -16.06
CA GLY A 456 23.74 24.24 -15.22
C GLY A 456 24.81 25.18 -14.74
#